data_e7fba67308360544a319fd16334f751a
#
_entry.id   e7fba67308360544a319fd16334f751a
#
_cell.length_a   1.000
_cell.length_b   1.000
_cell.length_c   1.000
_cell.angle_alpha   90.00
_cell.angle_beta   90.00
_cell.angle_gamma   90.00
#
_symmetry.space_group_name_H-M   'P 1'
#
loop_
_entity.id
_entity.type
_entity.pdbx_description
1 polymer ?
#
loop_
_entity_poly.entity_id
_entity_poly.type
_entity_poly.pdbx_seq_one_letter_code
_entity_poly.pdbx_strand_id
1 'polypeptide(L)'
;MLKLVCLLALVASASALVGRTQSAGVRGKLICDGKPAGGVTVKLYDDDRGLDADDLMAAGKTNGNGEFLLSGHEDEMTPIDPKLNIYHDCNDGIKPCQRKFTIKIPDSYISSGKVAKKIYDAGVIQLAGSFPGESRDCIH
;
A
#
# COMPACT_ATOMS: atom_id res chain seq x y z
N MET A 1 4.30 -48.04 2.15
CA MET A 1 5.07 -46.99 2.81
C MET A 1 5.78 -46.06 1.86
N LEU A 2 6.56 -46.54 0.94
CA LEU A 2 7.30 -45.68 0.01
C LEU A 2 6.40 -44.83 -0.88
N LYS A 3 5.29 -45.37 -1.41
CA LYS A 3 4.31 -44.61 -2.22
C LYS A 3 3.61 -43.48 -1.43
N LEU A 4 3.36 -43.67 -0.15
CA LEU A 4 2.74 -42.68 0.71
C LEU A 4 3.70 -41.51 0.98
N VAL A 5 4.99 -41.80 1.21
CA VAL A 5 6.01 -40.78 1.44
C VAL A 5 6.21 -39.91 0.18
N CYS A 6 6.22 -40.52 -1.01
CA CYS A 6 6.32 -39.78 -2.28
C CYS A 6 5.13 -38.85 -2.50
N LEU A 7 3.90 -39.28 -2.15
CA LEU A 7 2.69 -38.47 -2.28
C LEU A 7 2.71 -37.26 -1.34
N LEU A 8 3.15 -37.44 -0.09
CA LEU A 8 3.28 -36.35 0.88
C LEU A 8 4.32 -35.33 0.43
N ALA A 9 5.45 -35.76 -0.13
CA ALA A 9 6.48 -34.87 -0.67
C ALA A 9 5.94 -34.03 -1.84
N LEU A 10 5.14 -34.62 -2.73
CA LEU A 10 4.52 -33.92 -3.86
C LEU A 10 3.53 -32.84 -3.38
N VAL A 11 2.71 -33.13 -2.37
CA VAL A 11 1.77 -32.16 -1.79
C VAL A 11 2.51 -30.99 -1.16
N ALA A 12 3.58 -31.26 -0.40
CA ALA A 12 4.41 -30.22 0.20
C ALA A 12 5.07 -29.32 -0.87
N SER A 13 5.57 -29.92 -1.97
CA SER A 13 6.17 -29.17 -3.09
C SER A 13 5.13 -28.28 -3.78
N ALA A 14 3.91 -28.79 -4.01
CA ALA A 14 2.83 -28.02 -4.62
C ALA A 14 2.42 -26.83 -3.74
N SER A 15 2.34 -27.00 -2.41
CA SER A 15 2.05 -25.91 -1.48
C SER A 15 3.13 -24.82 -1.49
N ALA A 16 4.40 -25.17 -1.65
CA ALA A 16 5.51 -24.23 -1.73
C ALA A 16 5.48 -23.38 -3.01
N LEU A 17 4.80 -23.83 -4.09
CA LEU A 17 4.69 -23.12 -5.36
C LEU A 17 3.52 -22.11 -5.41
N VAL A 18 2.62 -22.13 -4.44
CA VAL A 18 1.38 -21.31 -4.45
C VAL A 18 1.59 -19.89 -3.93
N GLY A 19 2.78 -19.60 -3.40
CA GLY A 19 3.06 -18.28 -2.80
C GLY A 19 2.67 -18.22 -1.32
N ARG A 20 2.90 -17.07 -0.71
CA ARG A 20 2.63 -16.80 0.69
C ARG A 20 1.75 -15.58 0.83
N THR A 21 0.79 -15.63 1.76
CA THR A 21 0.02 -14.46 2.13
C THR A 21 0.87 -13.55 3.00
N GLN A 22 0.97 -12.29 2.61
CA GLN A 22 1.69 -11.25 3.32
C GLN A 22 0.81 -10.03 3.46
N SER A 23 0.99 -9.26 4.51
CA SER A 23 0.17 -8.10 4.81
C SER A 23 1.00 -6.91 5.26
N ALA A 24 0.45 -5.72 5.10
CA ALA A 24 1.02 -4.47 5.57
C ALA A 24 -0.09 -3.50 5.91
N GLY A 25 0.20 -2.55 6.78
CA GLY A 25 -0.72 -1.49 7.14
C GLY A 25 0.01 -0.16 7.30
N VAL A 26 -0.72 0.92 7.10
CA VAL A 26 -0.20 2.28 7.16
C VAL A 26 -1.27 3.22 7.70
N ARG A 27 -0.85 4.16 8.53
CA ARG A 27 -1.71 5.24 9.03
C ARG A 27 -0.99 6.58 8.94
N GLY A 28 -1.76 7.65 9.01
CA GLY A 28 -1.19 8.98 9.04
C GLY A 28 -2.27 10.06 9.09
N LYS A 29 -1.81 11.31 9.05
CA LYS A 29 -2.67 12.47 9.03
C LYS A 29 -2.18 13.43 7.95
N LEU A 30 -3.12 13.91 7.12
CA LEU A 30 -2.82 14.82 6.02
C LEU A 30 -3.33 16.23 6.37
N ILE A 31 -2.47 17.24 6.11
CA ILE A 31 -2.76 18.63 6.36
C ILE A 31 -2.49 19.44 5.10
N CYS A 32 -3.40 20.34 4.76
CA CYS A 32 -3.24 21.32 3.68
C CYS A 32 -3.37 22.72 4.26
N ASP A 33 -2.30 23.52 4.18
CA ASP A 33 -2.25 24.90 4.68
C ASP A 33 -2.70 25.02 6.14
N GLY A 34 -2.21 24.15 7.00
CA GLY A 34 -2.50 24.16 8.42
C GLY A 34 -3.85 23.57 8.83
N LYS A 35 -4.64 23.09 7.87
CA LYS A 35 -5.95 22.50 8.12
C LYS A 35 -5.96 21.01 7.80
N PRO A 36 -6.69 20.20 8.57
CA PRO A 36 -6.86 18.79 8.22
C PRO A 36 -7.44 18.61 6.81
N ALA A 37 -6.84 17.74 6.02
CA ALA A 37 -7.30 17.46 4.66
C ALA A 37 -8.20 16.22 4.65
N GLY A 38 -9.51 16.45 4.71
CA GLY A 38 -10.51 15.38 4.63
C GLY A 38 -10.85 14.99 3.20
N GLY A 39 -11.31 13.76 3.00
CA GLY A 39 -11.74 13.26 1.70
C GLY A 39 -10.62 12.99 0.71
N VAL A 40 -9.37 12.93 1.14
CA VAL A 40 -8.22 12.64 0.28
C VAL A 40 -8.14 11.16 0.00
N THR A 41 -8.03 10.78 -1.27
CA THR A 41 -7.88 9.39 -1.68
C THR A 41 -6.49 8.86 -1.35
N VAL A 42 -6.44 7.73 -0.66
CA VAL A 42 -5.21 7.03 -0.32
C VAL A 42 -5.33 5.58 -0.77
N LYS A 43 -4.26 5.02 -1.33
CA LYS A 43 -4.26 3.64 -1.82
C LYS A 43 -2.96 2.94 -1.44
N LEU A 44 -3.10 1.73 -0.91
CA LEU A 44 -1.99 0.86 -0.57
C LEU A 44 -1.81 -0.16 -1.67
N TYR A 45 -0.62 -0.20 -2.26
CA TYR A 45 -0.26 -1.11 -3.35
C TYR A 45 0.92 -1.99 -2.98
N ASP A 46 0.96 -3.17 -3.58
CA ASP A 46 2.19 -3.95 -3.75
C ASP A 46 2.83 -3.52 -5.08
N ASP A 47 4.04 -2.99 -5.01
CA ASP A 47 4.78 -2.52 -6.19
C ASP A 47 5.36 -3.71 -6.93
N ASP A 48 4.80 -4.04 -8.08
CA ASP A 48 5.32 -5.09 -8.96
C ASP A 48 6.41 -4.51 -9.86
N ARG A 49 7.64 -4.73 -9.43
CA ARG A 49 8.82 -4.28 -10.17
C ARG A 49 8.88 -5.00 -11.52
N GLY A 50 8.72 -4.26 -12.61
CA GLY A 50 8.88 -4.79 -13.96
C GLY A 50 7.64 -4.64 -14.83
N LEU A 51 7.19 -5.72 -15.46
CA LEU A 51 6.20 -5.68 -16.54
C LEU A 51 4.74 -5.68 -16.08
N ASP A 52 4.47 -6.04 -14.85
CA ASP A 52 3.11 -6.15 -14.33
C ASP A 52 2.64 -4.85 -13.66
N ALA A 53 1.34 -4.62 -13.67
CA ALA A 53 0.74 -3.51 -12.95
C ALA A 53 0.81 -3.76 -11.43
N ASP A 54 0.88 -2.67 -10.66
CA ASP A 54 0.85 -2.76 -9.20
C ASP A 54 -0.45 -3.38 -8.71
N ASP A 55 -0.38 -4.19 -7.65
CA ASP A 55 -1.54 -4.84 -7.06
C ASP A 55 -2.14 -3.99 -5.94
N LEU A 56 -3.42 -3.65 -6.06
CA LEU A 56 -4.14 -2.91 -5.04
C LEU A 56 -4.41 -3.80 -3.82
N MET A 57 -3.91 -3.38 -2.66
CA MET A 57 -4.11 -4.08 -1.40
C MET A 57 -5.25 -3.47 -0.57
N ALA A 58 -5.38 -2.14 -0.58
CA ALA A 58 -6.44 -1.42 0.13
C ALA A 58 -6.59 -0.01 -0.42
N ALA A 59 -7.78 0.56 -0.26
CA ALA A 59 -8.06 1.93 -0.67
C ALA A 59 -9.02 2.59 0.33
N GLY A 60 -8.93 3.90 0.47
CA GLY A 60 -9.80 4.65 1.34
C GLY A 60 -9.63 6.15 1.15
N LYS A 61 -10.27 6.90 2.03
CA LYS A 61 -10.18 8.36 2.07
C LYS A 61 -9.94 8.83 3.49
N THR A 62 -9.27 9.97 3.64
CA THR A 62 -9.10 10.58 4.94
C THR A 62 -10.44 11.03 5.51
N ASN A 63 -10.57 10.98 6.83
CA ASN A 63 -11.73 11.50 7.54
C ASN A 63 -11.66 13.03 7.69
N GLY A 64 -12.63 13.63 8.38
CA GLY A 64 -12.68 15.08 8.60
C GLY A 64 -11.48 15.65 9.37
N ASN A 65 -10.77 14.82 10.13
CA ASN A 65 -9.53 15.19 10.82
C ASN A 65 -8.27 14.97 9.96
N GLY A 66 -8.43 14.58 8.70
CA GLY A 66 -7.31 14.29 7.82
C GLY A 66 -6.64 12.94 8.06
N GLU A 67 -7.21 12.10 8.90
CA GLU A 67 -6.62 10.84 9.31
C GLU A 67 -7.01 9.69 8.38
N PHE A 68 -6.09 8.76 8.17
CA PHE A 68 -6.33 7.53 7.43
C PHE A 68 -5.66 6.34 8.11
N LEU A 69 -6.22 5.16 7.85
CA LEU A 69 -5.68 3.88 8.25
C LEU A 69 -6.05 2.87 7.17
N LEU A 70 -5.04 2.28 6.53
CA LEU A 70 -5.23 1.22 5.54
C LEU A 70 -4.46 -0.02 5.95
N SER A 71 -5.04 -1.18 5.71
CA SER A 71 -4.32 -2.44 5.79
C SER A 71 -4.85 -3.39 4.74
N GLY A 72 -3.98 -4.24 4.22
CA GLY A 72 -4.34 -5.20 3.20
C GLY A 72 -3.34 -6.31 3.10
N HIS A 73 -3.63 -7.27 2.23
CA HIS A 73 -2.77 -8.42 2.01
C HIS A 73 -2.67 -8.77 0.53
N GLU A 74 -1.64 -9.54 0.20
CA GLU A 74 -1.39 -10.04 -1.14
C GLU A 74 -0.72 -11.41 -1.04
N ASP A 75 -0.96 -12.25 -2.04
CA ASP A 75 -0.32 -13.57 -2.15
C ASP A 75 0.81 -13.48 -3.17
N GLU A 76 2.05 -13.60 -2.71
CA GLU A 76 3.24 -13.49 -3.53
C GLU A 76 4.26 -14.56 -3.17
N MET A 77 5.01 -15.04 -4.15
CA MET A 77 6.12 -15.99 -3.93
C MET A 77 7.34 -15.30 -3.31
N THR A 78 7.51 -14.02 -3.61
CA THR A 78 8.58 -13.18 -3.08
C THR A 78 8.00 -12.19 -2.05
N PRO A 79 8.82 -11.54 -1.23
CA PRO A 79 8.31 -10.49 -0.35
C PRO A 79 7.56 -9.40 -1.11
N ILE A 80 6.44 -8.95 -0.56
CA ILE A 80 5.72 -7.80 -1.10
C ILE A 80 6.54 -6.52 -0.93
N ASP A 81 6.24 -5.52 -1.75
CA ASP A 81 6.89 -4.20 -1.71
C ASP A 81 5.81 -3.13 -1.51
N PRO A 82 5.32 -2.95 -0.27
CA PRO A 82 4.16 -2.10 -0.02
C PRO A 82 4.50 -0.62 -0.15
N LYS A 83 3.60 0.11 -0.82
CA LYS A 83 3.69 1.56 -0.97
C LYS A 83 2.32 2.21 -0.82
N LEU A 84 2.31 3.43 -0.30
CA LEU A 84 1.12 4.25 -0.18
C LEU A 84 1.14 5.33 -1.25
N ASN A 85 0.08 5.40 -2.06
CA ASN A 85 -0.14 6.50 -2.99
C ASN A 85 -1.17 7.45 -2.40
N ILE A 86 -0.90 8.74 -2.46
CA ILE A 86 -1.77 9.81 -1.99
C ILE A 86 -2.13 10.70 -3.18
N TYR A 87 -3.45 10.93 -3.39
CA TYR A 87 -4.01 11.71 -4.50
C TYR A 87 -4.78 12.88 -3.94
N HIS A 88 -4.35 14.12 -4.25
CA HIS A 88 -4.94 15.29 -3.62
C HIS A 88 -4.93 16.52 -4.52
N ASP A 89 -5.64 17.56 -4.07
CA ASP A 89 -5.77 18.83 -4.78
C ASP A 89 -5.29 20.02 -3.94
N CYS A 90 -4.46 19.78 -2.92
CA CYS A 90 -3.98 20.85 -2.06
C CYS A 90 -3.18 21.88 -2.87
N ASN A 91 -3.61 23.15 -2.80
CA ASN A 91 -2.99 24.26 -3.55
C ASN A 91 -2.88 24.01 -5.05
N ASP A 92 -3.87 23.33 -5.62
CA ASP A 92 -3.82 22.89 -7.02
C ASP A 92 -4.79 23.69 -7.93
N GLY A 93 -5.67 24.50 -7.36
CA GLY A 93 -6.62 25.31 -8.11
C GLY A 93 -7.53 24.44 -8.98
N ILE A 94 -7.68 24.83 -10.24
CA ILE A 94 -8.54 24.13 -11.21
C ILE A 94 -7.75 23.25 -12.17
N LYS A 95 -6.50 22.93 -11.86
CA LYS A 95 -5.69 22.09 -12.73
C LYS A 95 -6.29 20.69 -12.85
N PRO A 96 -6.39 20.15 -14.08
CA PRO A 96 -6.89 18.79 -14.25
C PRO A 96 -5.89 17.77 -13.68
N CYS A 97 -6.39 16.61 -13.30
CA CYS A 97 -5.64 15.52 -12.69
C CYS A 97 -5.06 15.89 -11.33
N GLN A 98 -5.19 14.98 -10.40
CA GLN A 98 -4.75 15.21 -9.03
C GLN A 98 -3.23 15.10 -8.89
N ARG A 99 -2.69 15.81 -7.92
CA ARG A 99 -1.31 15.64 -7.47
C ARG A 99 -1.19 14.26 -6.81
N LYS A 100 -0.12 13.54 -7.15
CA LYS A 100 0.14 12.20 -6.63
C LYS A 100 1.56 12.11 -6.11
N PHE A 101 1.73 11.54 -4.93
CA PHE A 101 3.06 11.12 -4.46
C PHE A 101 2.97 9.79 -3.73
N THR A 102 4.11 9.15 -3.55
CA THR A 102 4.21 7.80 -3.04
C THR A 102 5.13 7.76 -1.82
N ILE A 103 4.70 7.02 -0.80
CA ILE A 103 5.50 6.72 0.39
C ILE A 103 5.73 5.21 0.42
N LYS A 104 6.99 4.79 0.41
CA LYS A 104 7.33 3.37 0.58
C LYS A 104 7.23 2.99 2.04
N ILE A 105 6.64 1.82 2.29
CA ILE A 105 6.54 1.26 3.64
C ILE A 105 7.75 0.36 3.86
N PRO A 106 8.50 0.53 4.97
CA PRO A 106 9.67 -0.29 5.23
C PRO A 106 9.34 -1.78 5.33
N ASP A 107 10.23 -2.62 4.82
CA ASP A 107 10.04 -4.08 4.79
C ASP A 107 9.82 -4.68 6.18
N SER A 108 10.36 -4.07 7.22
CA SER A 108 10.17 -4.53 8.60
C SER A 108 8.71 -4.50 9.08
N TYR A 109 7.83 -3.81 8.34
CA TYR A 109 6.40 -3.74 8.65
C TYR A 109 5.57 -4.80 7.92
N ILE A 110 6.19 -5.62 7.07
CA ILE A 110 5.50 -6.72 6.40
C ILE A 110 5.24 -7.84 7.43
N SER A 111 4.00 -8.33 7.46
CA SER A 111 3.59 -9.44 8.31
C SER A 111 3.24 -10.66 7.47
N SER A 112 3.41 -11.85 8.04
CA SER A 112 2.89 -13.08 7.47
C SER A 112 1.39 -13.19 7.77
N GLY A 113 0.62 -13.69 6.81
CA GLY A 113 -0.82 -13.86 6.95
C GLY A 113 -1.61 -12.66 6.47
N LYS A 114 -2.94 -12.72 6.65
CA LYS A 114 -3.88 -11.73 6.11
C LYS A 114 -3.98 -10.46 6.94
N VAL A 115 -3.53 -10.50 8.20
CA VAL A 115 -3.68 -9.39 9.14
C VAL A 115 -2.34 -8.74 9.41
N ALA A 116 -2.25 -7.44 9.16
CA ALA A 116 -1.06 -6.66 9.47
C ALA A 116 -0.88 -6.56 10.99
N LYS A 117 0.23 -7.10 11.50
CA LYS A 117 0.56 -7.07 12.94
C LYS A 117 1.24 -5.78 13.34
N LYS A 118 1.83 -5.07 12.38
CA LYS A 118 2.50 -3.80 12.56
C LYS A 118 1.89 -2.79 11.60
N ILE A 119 1.56 -1.62 12.10
CA ILE A 119 1.05 -0.52 11.29
C ILE A 119 2.13 0.55 11.19
N TYR A 120 2.55 0.86 9.96
CA TYR A 120 3.50 1.92 9.72
C TYR A 120 2.84 3.28 9.94
N ASP A 121 3.38 4.07 10.86
CA ASP A 121 2.89 5.43 11.10
C ASP A 121 3.65 6.39 10.19
N ALA A 122 2.99 6.88 9.14
CA ALA A 122 3.58 7.85 8.23
C ALA A 122 3.64 9.27 8.84
N GLY A 123 3.04 9.44 10.01
CA GLY A 123 3.06 10.72 10.73
C GLY A 123 2.11 11.76 10.14
N VAL A 124 2.42 13.02 10.42
CA VAL A 124 1.68 14.16 9.89
C VAL A 124 2.37 14.65 8.62
N ILE A 125 1.61 14.68 7.52
CA ILE A 125 2.14 15.02 6.20
C ILE A 125 1.54 16.34 5.72
N GLN A 126 2.41 17.30 5.39
CA GLN A 126 2.03 18.59 4.84
C GLN A 126 1.91 18.48 3.32
N LEU A 127 0.69 18.56 2.79
CA LEU A 127 0.42 18.40 1.37
C LEU A 127 0.81 19.60 0.51
N ALA A 128 0.94 20.78 1.10
CA ALA A 128 1.18 22.02 0.36
C ALA A 128 2.50 22.02 -0.40
N GLY A 129 3.54 21.41 0.17
CA GLY A 129 4.85 21.31 -0.47
C GLY A 129 4.89 20.27 -1.58
N SER A 130 6.00 20.21 -2.29
CA SER A 130 6.26 19.18 -3.29
C SER A 130 7.09 18.06 -2.69
N PHE A 131 6.79 16.81 -3.09
CA PHE A 131 7.53 15.63 -2.66
C PHE A 131 8.37 15.08 -3.80
N PRO A 132 9.51 14.45 -3.50
CA PRO A 132 10.32 13.80 -4.55
C PRO A 132 9.48 12.77 -5.32
N GLY A 133 9.54 12.84 -6.65
CA GLY A 133 8.76 11.95 -7.52
C GLY A 133 7.28 12.29 -7.63
N GLU A 134 6.85 13.46 -7.15
CA GLU A 134 5.46 13.88 -7.30
C GLU A 134 5.09 13.98 -8.79
N SER A 135 3.89 13.52 -9.12
CA SER A 135 3.35 13.53 -10.49
C SER A 135 1.88 13.93 -10.47
N ARG A 136 1.25 13.90 -11.64
CA ARG A 136 -0.19 14.08 -11.78
C ARG A 136 -0.83 12.81 -12.28
N ASP A 137 -2.00 12.50 -11.77
CA ASP A 137 -2.72 11.28 -12.10
C ASP A 137 -4.20 11.59 -12.30
N CYS A 138 -4.70 11.30 -13.50
CA CYS A 138 -6.11 11.50 -13.85
C CYS A 138 -6.96 10.26 -13.61
N ILE A 139 -6.34 9.09 -13.55
CA ILE A 139 -7.03 7.80 -13.47
C ILE A 139 -6.45 6.99 -12.32
N HIS A 140 -7.23 6.85 -11.27
CA HIS A 140 -6.81 6.08 -10.10
C HIS A 140 -7.96 5.51 -9.30
#